data_4e17efff57572372ed93f5ea1817e418
#
_entry.id   4e17efff57572372ed93f5ea1817e418
#
_cell.length_a   1.000
_cell.length_b   1.000
_cell.length_c   1.000
_cell.angle_alpha   90.00
_cell.angle_beta   90.00
_cell.angle_gamma   90.00
#
_symmetry.space_group_name_H-M   'P 1'
#
loop_
_entity.id
_entity.type
_entity.pdbx_description
1 polymer ?
#
loop_
_entity_poly.entity_id
_entity_poly.type
_entity_poly.pdbx_seq_one_letter_code
_entity_poly.pdbx_strand_id
1 'polypeptide(L)'
;MAAILPGINIDSDSVLARYFMRHQLEWIEDDSSMRLAEKSVRIGWTYGDGFKNVRKRLRHKNRDYLFATKDQQSAVEYLQTCVRFAEMFDYTKSIISHGMDEMKVQAKDENGKSFMEDVKFGYIKFDNGSRIIGFSANPYAMAVFGGDVGLDEFAKHANAEKLWETAQGRITWGYDIGVWSAHDGTDTLFYQFSREAQAGKGGWSHYRVTMEDAVEMGLVEKINAVSGKNMTREQFIQDCKNRARLPEIYEQAYNCNPSGSASAIVPWAQIVQCRVDRKIERMHMEEAQITEMFGDFDKATEKARQKRIADFIKSGFAKVLNDPQKYRLGFDVAASGQGDLASIYIDRKETAQFKLDALFTCRTKDWDFLETVLWTFMSHLSAVQGAGDETGLGRQVCWRTCQQFPGQFAGINFSSKKHEMGFSLMNQLSTAEKIIPTDHDDIAQDYYSLRKTYTGGRWVFSAGRNNLNPNSHGDIAWSGALATHADLGTTRDIQCILC
;
A
#
# COMPACT_ATOMS: atom_id res chain seq x y z
N MET A 1 -34.82 4.84 -17.23
CA MET A 1 -34.42 6.22 -17.61
C MET A 1 -35.61 6.90 -18.24
N ALA A 2 -36.10 8.01 -17.66
CA ALA A 2 -37.13 8.80 -18.30
C ALA A 2 -36.57 9.39 -19.61
N ALA A 3 -37.27 9.20 -20.73
CA ALA A 3 -36.90 9.79 -22.01
C ALA A 3 -36.93 11.32 -21.87
N ILE A 4 -35.84 12.00 -22.25
CA ILE A 4 -35.80 13.45 -22.31
C ILE A 4 -36.48 13.87 -23.61
N LEU A 5 -37.39 14.83 -23.49
CA LEU A 5 -38.03 15.42 -24.64
C LEU A 5 -37.05 16.31 -25.43
N PRO A 6 -37.05 16.27 -26.77
CA PRO A 6 -36.20 17.15 -27.58
C PRO A 6 -36.46 18.63 -27.28
N GLY A 7 -35.36 19.42 -27.19
CA GLY A 7 -35.46 20.85 -26.97
C GLY A 7 -35.29 21.36 -25.56
N ILE A 8 -34.87 20.49 -24.61
CA ILE A 8 -34.59 20.89 -23.22
C ILE A 8 -33.27 21.70 -23.17
N ASN A 9 -33.35 22.89 -22.56
CA ASN A 9 -32.17 23.69 -22.27
C ASN A 9 -31.32 22.98 -21.20
N ILE A 10 -30.14 22.46 -21.62
CA ILE A 10 -29.17 21.77 -20.73
C ILE A 10 -28.50 22.69 -19.71
N ASP A 11 -28.73 23.99 -19.84
CA ASP A 11 -28.19 25.02 -18.94
C ASP A 11 -29.16 25.38 -17.82
N SER A 12 -30.33 24.73 -17.77
CA SER A 12 -31.31 24.93 -16.69
C SER A 12 -30.96 24.08 -15.48
N ASP A 13 -30.58 24.72 -14.38
CA ASP A 13 -30.26 24.07 -13.08
C ASP A 13 -31.34 23.11 -12.62
N SER A 14 -32.61 23.46 -12.86
CA SER A 14 -33.76 22.62 -12.50
C SER A 14 -33.86 21.31 -13.31
N VAL A 15 -33.33 21.30 -14.52
CA VAL A 15 -33.27 20.10 -15.38
C VAL A 15 -32.08 19.24 -14.99
N LEU A 16 -30.90 19.82 -14.81
CA LEU A 16 -29.71 19.10 -14.43
C LEU A 16 -29.82 18.44 -13.05
N ALA A 17 -30.49 19.08 -12.10
CA ALA A 17 -30.73 18.51 -10.78
C ALA A 17 -31.56 17.18 -10.79
N ARG A 18 -32.29 16.88 -11.87
CA ARG A 18 -32.95 15.57 -12.04
C ARG A 18 -31.97 14.45 -12.40
N TYR A 19 -30.84 14.79 -13.04
CA TYR A 19 -29.89 13.83 -13.57
C TYR A 19 -28.64 13.69 -12.69
N PHE A 20 -28.25 14.77 -12.02
CA PHE A 20 -27.00 14.84 -11.27
C PHE A 20 -27.26 15.11 -9.79
N MET A 21 -26.41 14.54 -8.95
CA MET A 21 -26.36 14.87 -7.52
C MET A 21 -25.64 16.20 -7.31
N ARG A 22 -25.80 16.79 -6.14
CA ARG A 22 -25.26 18.11 -5.81
C ARG A 22 -23.75 18.20 -6.07
N HIS A 23 -22.95 17.26 -5.59
CA HIS A 23 -21.50 17.25 -5.81
C HIS A 23 -21.10 17.16 -7.30
N GLN A 24 -21.92 16.45 -8.09
CA GLN A 24 -21.72 16.39 -9.54
C GLN A 24 -22.03 17.73 -10.21
N LEU A 25 -23.09 18.42 -9.79
CA LEU A 25 -23.43 19.75 -10.29
C LEU A 25 -22.34 20.78 -9.96
N GLU A 26 -21.87 20.79 -8.72
CA GLU A 26 -20.77 21.64 -8.29
C GLU A 26 -19.51 21.42 -9.16
N TRP A 27 -19.13 20.17 -9.44
CA TRP A 27 -18.03 19.85 -10.35
C TRP A 27 -18.29 20.29 -11.80
N ILE A 28 -19.52 20.09 -12.29
CA ILE A 28 -19.93 20.45 -13.65
C ILE A 28 -19.83 21.97 -13.88
N GLU A 29 -20.21 22.77 -12.89
CA GLU A 29 -20.23 24.23 -12.99
C GLU A 29 -18.88 24.89 -12.62
N ASP A 30 -17.96 24.17 -12.01
CA ASP A 30 -16.66 24.73 -11.64
C ASP A 30 -15.75 24.92 -12.88
N ASP A 31 -15.45 26.16 -13.22
CA ASP A 31 -14.56 26.54 -14.31
C ASP A 31 -13.13 26.87 -13.87
N SER A 32 -12.74 26.51 -12.64
CA SER A 32 -11.37 26.68 -12.15
C SER A 32 -10.39 25.89 -13.01
N SER A 33 -9.21 26.48 -13.25
CA SER A 33 -8.17 25.85 -14.08
C SER A 33 -7.54 24.61 -13.45
N MET A 34 -7.54 24.52 -12.12
CA MET A 34 -7.04 23.38 -11.36
C MET A 34 -8.10 22.91 -10.38
N ARG A 35 -8.54 21.67 -10.54
CA ARG A 35 -9.56 21.06 -9.68
C ARG A 35 -9.06 19.74 -9.13
N LEU A 36 -9.25 19.52 -7.82
CA LEU A 36 -8.91 18.28 -7.12
C LEU A 36 -10.13 17.75 -6.38
N ALA A 37 -10.42 16.45 -6.55
CA ALA A 37 -11.47 15.81 -5.79
C ALA A 37 -10.99 14.51 -5.09
N GLU A 38 -11.00 14.57 -3.75
CA GLU A 38 -10.98 13.40 -2.90
C GLU A 38 -12.40 12.83 -2.86
N LYS A 39 -12.59 11.69 -3.47
CA LYS A 39 -13.94 11.13 -3.64
C LYS A 39 -14.06 9.72 -3.10
N SER A 40 -15.21 9.39 -2.55
CA SER A 40 -15.61 8.01 -2.29
C SER A 40 -15.70 7.20 -3.58
N VAL A 41 -15.54 5.89 -3.45
CA VAL A 41 -15.76 4.95 -4.56
C VAL A 41 -17.23 4.94 -4.98
N ARG A 42 -17.49 4.82 -6.29
CA ARG A 42 -18.83 4.59 -6.87
C ARG A 42 -19.89 5.67 -6.60
N ILE A 43 -19.50 6.91 -6.36
CA ILE A 43 -20.44 8.04 -6.19
C ILE A 43 -20.77 8.76 -7.51
N GLY A 44 -20.35 8.22 -8.65
CA GLY A 44 -20.70 8.75 -9.97
C GLY A 44 -19.89 9.99 -10.38
N TRP A 45 -18.69 10.22 -9.83
CA TRP A 45 -17.87 11.39 -10.17
C TRP A 45 -17.52 11.47 -11.65
N THR A 46 -16.97 10.40 -12.20
CA THR A 46 -16.58 10.27 -13.62
C THR A 46 -17.79 10.44 -14.57
N TYR A 47 -19.01 10.08 -14.10
CA TYR A 47 -20.25 10.33 -14.84
C TYR A 47 -20.55 11.85 -14.95
N GLY A 48 -20.40 12.60 -13.86
CA GLY A 48 -20.55 14.06 -13.88
C GLY A 48 -19.51 14.75 -14.75
N ASP A 49 -18.26 14.28 -14.65
CA ASP A 49 -17.14 14.78 -15.49
C ASP A 49 -17.40 14.54 -16.99
N GLY A 50 -17.93 13.39 -17.37
CA GLY A 50 -18.29 13.09 -18.75
C GLY A 50 -19.28 14.09 -19.32
N PHE A 51 -20.35 14.42 -18.58
CA PHE A 51 -21.29 15.46 -18.99
C PHE A 51 -20.65 16.84 -19.10
N LYS A 52 -19.88 17.25 -18.07
CA LYS A 52 -19.12 18.52 -18.10
C LYS A 52 -18.33 18.68 -19.39
N ASN A 53 -17.61 17.64 -19.77
CA ASN A 53 -16.72 17.69 -20.92
C ASN A 53 -17.44 17.61 -22.26
N VAL A 54 -18.54 16.89 -22.37
CA VAL A 54 -19.42 16.98 -23.56
C VAL A 54 -19.96 18.40 -23.72
N ARG A 55 -20.56 18.97 -22.65
CA ARG A 55 -21.08 20.35 -22.64
C ARG A 55 -20.02 21.37 -23.01
N LYS A 56 -18.80 21.24 -22.43
CA LYS A 56 -17.70 22.17 -22.69
C LYS A 56 -17.18 22.06 -24.13
N ARG A 57 -17.10 20.87 -24.72
CA ARG A 57 -16.68 20.67 -26.12
C ARG A 57 -17.70 21.23 -27.10
N LEU A 58 -18.97 21.16 -26.80
CA LEU A 58 -20.02 21.79 -27.64
C LEU A 58 -19.96 23.32 -27.65
N ARG A 59 -19.52 23.92 -26.53
CA ARG A 59 -19.44 25.38 -26.36
C ARG A 59 -18.15 26.03 -26.92
N HIS A 60 -17.04 25.27 -26.92
CA HIS A 60 -15.72 25.79 -27.31
C HIS A 60 -15.20 25.09 -28.55
N LYS A 61 -14.76 25.88 -29.54
CA LYS A 61 -14.19 25.38 -30.81
C LYS A 61 -12.72 25.00 -30.61
N ASN A 62 -12.29 23.94 -31.29
CA ASN A 62 -10.90 23.48 -31.30
C ASN A 62 -10.25 23.33 -29.90
N ARG A 63 -11.03 22.90 -28.95
CA ARG A 63 -10.57 22.67 -27.57
C ARG A 63 -10.76 21.23 -27.20
N ASP A 64 -9.69 20.45 -27.22
CA ASP A 64 -9.70 19.04 -26.91
C ASP A 64 -9.79 18.80 -25.39
N TYR A 65 -10.23 17.61 -25.03
CA TYR A 65 -10.17 17.06 -23.67
C TYR A 65 -9.52 15.69 -23.67
N LEU A 66 -8.53 15.51 -22.80
CA LEU A 66 -7.77 14.28 -22.63
C LEU A 66 -8.18 13.62 -21.34
N PHE A 67 -8.79 12.46 -21.44
CA PHE A 67 -9.18 11.64 -20.29
C PHE A 67 -8.19 10.50 -20.11
N ALA A 68 -7.42 10.54 -19.04
CA ALA A 68 -6.49 9.49 -18.66
C ALA A 68 -6.99 8.75 -17.42
N THR A 69 -7.05 7.44 -17.50
CA THR A 69 -7.52 6.56 -16.41
C THR A 69 -6.63 5.33 -16.29
N LYS A 70 -6.83 4.51 -15.26
CA LYS A 70 -5.97 3.38 -14.90
C LYS A 70 -5.82 2.32 -16.01
N ASP A 71 -6.84 2.11 -16.86
CA ASP A 71 -6.85 1.07 -17.89
C ASP A 71 -7.67 1.47 -19.13
N GLN A 72 -7.43 0.77 -20.23
CA GLN A 72 -8.08 1.01 -21.52
C GLN A 72 -9.60 0.81 -21.46
N GLN A 73 -10.07 -0.20 -20.72
CA GLN A 73 -11.50 -0.49 -20.59
C GLN A 73 -12.25 0.67 -19.96
N SER A 74 -11.70 1.24 -18.90
CA SER A 74 -12.28 2.41 -18.21
C SER A 74 -12.33 3.64 -19.12
N ALA A 75 -11.33 3.83 -19.98
CA ALA A 75 -11.35 4.90 -20.97
C ALA A 75 -12.47 4.73 -22.02
N VAL A 76 -12.68 3.51 -22.49
CA VAL A 76 -13.78 3.18 -23.43
C VAL A 76 -15.14 3.41 -22.77
N GLU A 77 -15.34 2.97 -21.54
CA GLU A 77 -16.59 3.18 -20.79
C GLU A 77 -16.91 4.66 -20.56
N TYR A 78 -15.88 5.47 -20.31
CA TYR A 78 -16.02 6.92 -20.21
C TYR A 78 -16.52 7.53 -21.53
N LEU A 79 -15.90 7.18 -22.66
CA LEU A 79 -16.31 7.69 -23.97
C LEU A 79 -17.73 7.25 -24.35
N GLN A 80 -18.09 6.00 -24.07
CA GLN A 80 -19.46 5.54 -24.26
C GLN A 80 -20.46 6.35 -23.41
N THR A 81 -20.07 6.74 -22.20
CA THR A 81 -20.90 7.60 -21.35
C THR A 81 -21.04 9.00 -21.96
N CYS A 82 -19.97 9.55 -22.53
CA CYS A 82 -20.00 10.84 -23.24
C CYS A 82 -20.92 10.78 -24.47
N VAL A 83 -20.88 9.71 -25.27
CA VAL A 83 -21.78 9.50 -26.41
C VAL A 83 -23.25 9.45 -25.94
N ARG A 84 -23.55 8.69 -24.88
CA ARG A 84 -24.91 8.63 -24.29
C ARG A 84 -25.40 10.01 -23.84
N PHE A 85 -24.54 10.89 -23.32
CA PHE A 85 -24.94 12.25 -22.99
C PHE A 85 -25.30 13.06 -24.24
N ALA A 86 -24.55 12.92 -25.33
CA ALA A 86 -24.89 13.58 -26.58
C ALA A 86 -26.23 13.07 -27.14
N GLU A 87 -26.52 11.77 -27.02
CA GLU A 87 -27.82 11.18 -27.37
C GLU A 87 -28.95 11.70 -26.48
N MET A 88 -28.71 11.70 -25.16
CA MET A 88 -29.68 12.10 -24.18
C MET A 88 -30.14 13.55 -24.33
N PHE A 89 -29.26 14.44 -24.73
CA PHE A 89 -29.51 15.87 -24.89
C PHE A 89 -29.69 16.31 -26.36
N ASP A 90 -29.88 15.35 -27.29
CA ASP A 90 -30.09 15.58 -28.73
C ASP A 90 -28.93 16.33 -29.45
N TYR A 91 -27.69 16.09 -28.98
CA TYR A 91 -26.47 16.65 -29.61
C TYR A 91 -25.73 15.65 -30.52
N THR A 92 -26.34 14.53 -30.86
CA THR A 92 -25.72 13.52 -31.75
C THR A 92 -25.32 14.08 -33.10
N LYS A 93 -26.03 15.08 -33.63
CA LYS A 93 -25.71 15.76 -34.88
C LYS A 93 -24.37 16.51 -34.83
N SER A 94 -23.92 16.89 -33.64
CA SER A 94 -22.63 17.54 -33.44
C SER A 94 -21.46 16.57 -33.40
N ILE A 95 -21.69 15.26 -33.33
CA ILE A 95 -20.64 14.23 -33.38
C ILE A 95 -20.39 13.85 -34.84
N ILE A 96 -19.19 14.15 -35.37
CA ILE A 96 -18.80 13.74 -36.70
C ILE A 96 -18.37 12.27 -36.74
N SER A 97 -17.60 11.83 -35.75
CA SER A 97 -17.12 10.46 -35.64
C SER A 97 -16.72 10.12 -34.19
N HIS A 98 -16.81 8.85 -33.85
CA HIS A 98 -16.25 8.30 -32.65
C HIS A 98 -15.75 6.88 -32.91
N GLY A 99 -14.79 6.41 -32.13
CA GLY A 99 -14.22 5.07 -32.29
C GLY A 99 -12.92 4.88 -31.55
N MET A 100 -12.19 3.87 -31.98
CA MET A 100 -10.83 3.55 -31.48
C MET A 100 -9.83 3.82 -32.59
N ASP A 101 -8.64 4.28 -32.21
CA ASP A 101 -7.51 4.52 -33.08
C ASP A 101 -6.21 4.11 -32.38
N GLU A 102 -5.12 4.08 -33.12
CA GLU A 102 -3.82 3.68 -32.63
C GLU A 102 -2.74 4.64 -33.11
N MET A 103 -1.80 4.95 -32.24
CA MET A 103 -0.65 5.80 -32.61
C MET A 103 0.65 5.21 -32.05
N LYS A 104 1.74 5.49 -32.77
CA LYS A 104 3.09 5.17 -32.29
C LYS A 104 3.68 6.36 -31.56
N VAL A 105 4.09 6.14 -30.33
CA VAL A 105 4.74 7.14 -29.49
C VAL A 105 6.18 6.72 -29.19
N GLN A 106 7.08 7.69 -29.12
CA GLN A 106 8.43 7.45 -28.68
C GLN A 106 8.47 7.45 -27.14
N ALA A 107 8.64 6.29 -26.55
CA ALA A 107 8.81 6.08 -25.13
C ALA A 107 10.29 5.90 -24.77
N LYS A 108 10.61 5.99 -23.48
CA LYS A 108 11.94 5.66 -22.94
C LYS A 108 11.82 4.60 -21.88
N ASP A 109 12.72 3.63 -21.91
CA ASP A 109 12.85 2.62 -20.87
C ASP A 109 13.52 3.19 -19.59
N GLU A 110 13.65 2.37 -18.56
CA GLU A 110 14.27 2.74 -17.27
C GLU A 110 15.73 3.20 -17.41
N ASN A 111 16.42 2.79 -18.49
CA ASN A 111 17.79 3.15 -18.81
C ASN A 111 17.87 4.40 -19.71
N GLY A 112 16.74 5.02 -20.02
CA GLY A 112 16.64 6.19 -20.90
C GLY A 112 16.75 5.87 -22.40
N LYS A 113 16.76 4.59 -22.83
CA LYS A 113 16.81 4.18 -24.22
C LYS A 113 15.41 4.33 -24.86
N SER A 114 15.39 5.01 -25.99
CA SER A 114 14.15 5.25 -26.74
C SER A 114 13.68 3.98 -27.45
N PHE A 115 12.38 3.73 -27.41
CA PHE A 115 11.68 2.71 -28.20
C PHE A 115 10.34 3.24 -28.69
N MET A 116 9.75 2.60 -29.69
CA MET A 116 8.41 2.94 -30.19
C MET A 116 7.38 2.07 -29.49
N GLU A 117 6.35 2.69 -28.92
CA GLU A 117 5.23 2.05 -28.26
C GLU A 117 3.94 2.31 -29.03
N ASP A 118 3.15 1.26 -29.28
CA ASP A 118 1.84 1.37 -29.89
C ASP A 118 0.79 1.65 -28.80
N VAL A 119 0.15 2.82 -28.86
CA VAL A 119 -0.87 3.25 -27.90
C VAL A 119 -2.23 3.32 -28.56
N LYS A 120 -3.16 2.53 -28.03
CA LYS A 120 -4.57 2.57 -28.43
C LYS A 120 -5.31 3.63 -27.62
N PHE A 121 -6.12 4.42 -28.29
CA PHE A 121 -6.97 5.43 -27.68
C PHE A 121 -8.35 5.45 -28.30
N GLY A 122 -9.34 5.85 -27.51
CA GLY A 122 -10.66 6.12 -28.03
C GLY A 122 -10.86 7.63 -28.27
N TYR A 123 -11.78 7.99 -29.14
CA TYR A 123 -12.07 9.39 -29.41
C TYR A 123 -13.54 9.66 -29.74
N ILE A 124 -13.94 10.90 -29.48
CA ILE A 124 -15.17 11.52 -30.00
C ILE A 124 -14.76 12.82 -30.64
N LYS A 125 -15.15 13.04 -31.92
CA LYS A 125 -14.86 14.25 -32.66
C LYS A 125 -16.13 15.03 -32.95
N PHE A 126 -16.14 16.30 -32.57
CA PHE A 126 -17.27 17.22 -32.76
C PHE A 126 -17.12 18.05 -34.04
N ASP A 127 -18.23 18.55 -34.55
CA ASP A 127 -18.31 19.38 -35.77
C ASP A 127 -17.59 20.71 -35.65
N ASN A 128 -17.41 21.23 -34.46
CA ASN A 128 -16.67 22.45 -34.16
C ASN A 128 -15.15 22.27 -34.05
N GLY A 129 -14.61 21.07 -34.35
CA GLY A 129 -13.21 20.73 -34.33
C GLY A 129 -12.66 20.27 -32.99
N SER A 130 -13.47 20.30 -31.91
CA SER A 130 -13.08 19.78 -30.57
C SER A 130 -13.15 18.27 -30.52
N ARG A 131 -12.37 17.65 -29.61
CA ARG A 131 -12.37 16.20 -29.39
C ARG A 131 -12.41 15.87 -27.92
N ILE A 132 -12.94 14.69 -27.59
CA ILE A 132 -12.70 13.99 -26.33
C ILE A 132 -11.86 12.75 -26.67
N ILE A 133 -10.71 12.59 -26.02
CA ILE A 133 -9.76 11.51 -26.28
C ILE A 133 -9.53 10.78 -24.95
N GLY A 134 -9.77 9.48 -24.94
CA GLY A 134 -9.62 8.61 -23.77
C GLY A 134 -8.56 7.55 -23.98
N PHE A 135 -7.64 7.40 -23.02
CA PHE A 135 -6.58 6.40 -23.05
C PHE A 135 -6.20 5.93 -21.66
N SER A 136 -5.52 4.79 -21.57
CA SER A 136 -4.84 4.38 -20.34
C SER A 136 -3.75 5.39 -19.99
N ALA A 137 -3.44 5.56 -18.70
CA ALA A 137 -2.48 6.58 -18.24
C ALA A 137 -1.07 6.35 -18.81
N ASN A 138 -0.84 6.85 -20.00
CA ASN A 138 0.44 6.85 -20.71
C ASN A 138 0.92 8.29 -20.91
N PRO A 139 2.00 8.72 -20.23
CA PRO A 139 2.52 10.09 -20.32
C PRO A 139 2.95 10.46 -21.73
N TYR A 140 3.50 9.51 -22.49
CA TYR A 140 3.96 9.75 -23.86
C TYR A 140 2.78 9.97 -24.83
N ALA A 141 1.69 9.22 -24.65
CA ALA A 141 0.46 9.44 -25.42
C ALA A 141 -0.16 10.79 -25.08
N MET A 142 -0.19 11.16 -23.81
CA MET A 142 -0.69 12.47 -23.39
C MET A 142 0.11 13.61 -24.02
N ALA A 143 1.42 13.48 -24.19
CA ALA A 143 2.28 14.52 -24.74
C ALA A 143 1.95 14.86 -26.22
N VAL A 144 1.35 13.94 -26.97
CA VAL A 144 1.02 14.12 -28.39
C VAL A 144 -0.12 15.10 -28.61
N PHE A 145 -1.09 15.16 -27.71
CA PHE A 145 -2.30 15.95 -27.83
C PHE A 145 -2.23 17.21 -26.96
N GLY A 146 -2.83 18.33 -27.44
CA GLY A 146 -3.13 19.50 -26.61
C GLY A 146 -4.53 19.43 -26.05
N GLY A 147 -4.84 20.26 -25.03
CA GLY A 147 -6.21 20.37 -24.50
C GLY A 147 -6.30 20.32 -22.99
N ASP A 148 -7.55 20.39 -22.50
CA ASP A 148 -7.87 20.18 -21.09
C ASP A 148 -7.58 18.71 -20.69
N VAL A 149 -7.30 18.46 -19.41
CA VAL A 149 -6.93 17.13 -18.92
C VAL A 149 -7.81 16.71 -17.76
N GLY A 150 -8.24 15.46 -17.78
CA GLY A 150 -8.85 14.75 -16.65
C GLY A 150 -8.03 13.53 -16.27
N LEU A 151 -7.59 13.47 -15.00
CA LEU A 151 -6.84 12.36 -14.42
C LEU A 151 -7.74 11.60 -13.45
N ASP A 152 -8.35 10.54 -13.96
CA ASP A 152 -9.27 9.66 -13.19
C ASP A 152 -8.48 8.60 -12.42
N GLU A 153 -8.90 8.32 -11.18
CA GLU A 153 -8.27 7.37 -10.26
C GLU A 153 -6.76 7.62 -10.10
N PHE A 154 -6.38 8.91 -9.98
CA PHE A 154 -4.98 9.35 -10.02
C PHE A 154 -4.10 8.73 -8.94
N ALA A 155 -4.65 8.41 -7.76
CA ALA A 155 -3.92 7.71 -6.70
C ALA A 155 -3.41 6.31 -7.11
N LYS A 156 -4.02 5.70 -8.15
CA LYS A 156 -3.73 4.31 -8.58
C LYS A 156 -2.79 4.22 -9.78
N HIS A 157 -2.28 5.36 -10.25
CA HIS A 157 -1.36 5.37 -11.38
C HIS A 157 0.08 5.05 -10.94
N ALA A 158 0.69 4.05 -11.57
CA ALA A 158 2.05 3.63 -11.26
C ALA A 158 3.11 4.72 -11.55
N ASN A 159 2.86 5.59 -12.53
CA ASN A 159 3.76 6.68 -12.95
C ASN A 159 3.08 8.05 -12.79
N ALA A 160 2.46 8.29 -11.63
CA ALA A 160 1.69 9.51 -11.37
C ALA A 160 2.52 10.79 -11.54
N GLU A 161 3.79 10.79 -11.09
CA GLU A 161 4.69 11.93 -11.22
C GLU A 161 4.96 12.29 -12.69
N LYS A 162 5.23 11.29 -13.53
CA LYS A 162 5.50 11.51 -14.96
C LYS A 162 4.27 11.98 -15.71
N LEU A 163 3.11 11.45 -15.35
CA LEU A 163 1.82 11.84 -15.89
C LEU A 163 1.52 13.30 -15.53
N TRP A 164 1.76 13.68 -14.28
CA TRP A 164 1.61 15.05 -13.80
C TRP A 164 2.60 16.02 -14.47
N GLU A 165 3.87 15.65 -14.55
CA GLU A 165 4.90 16.42 -15.26
C GLU A 165 4.45 16.79 -16.68
N THR A 166 3.83 15.83 -17.38
CA THR A 166 3.31 16.03 -18.75
C THR A 166 2.04 16.88 -18.78
N ALA A 167 1.17 16.75 -17.77
CA ALA A 167 -0.11 17.44 -17.74
C ALA A 167 0.00 18.92 -17.31
N GLN A 168 0.78 19.23 -16.29
CA GLN A 168 0.76 20.53 -15.58
C GLN A 168 1.13 21.73 -16.46
N GLY A 169 2.00 21.57 -17.44
CA GLY A 169 2.42 22.64 -18.34
C GLY A 169 1.29 23.22 -19.21
N ARG A 170 0.16 22.51 -19.33
CA ARG A 170 -0.99 22.92 -20.15
C ARG A 170 -1.71 24.13 -19.59
N ILE A 171 -1.68 24.31 -18.26
CA ILE A 171 -2.30 25.46 -17.56
C ILE A 171 -1.72 26.78 -18.09
N THR A 172 -0.45 26.82 -18.44
CA THR A 172 0.22 28.00 -19.04
C THR A 172 -0.45 28.48 -20.33
N TRP A 173 -1.09 27.55 -21.07
CA TRP A 173 -1.81 27.85 -22.31
C TRP A 173 -3.32 28.01 -22.12
N GLY A 174 -3.79 28.15 -20.87
CA GLY A 174 -5.20 28.36 -20.53
C GLY A 174 -6.07 27.10 -20.64
N TYR A 175 -5.45 25.92 -20.58
CA TYR A 175 -6.19 24.66 -20.42
C TYR A 175 -6.43 24.32 -18.96
N ASP A 176 -7.42 23.50 -18.69
CA ASP A 176 -7.78 23.09 -17.34
C ASP A 176 -7.31 21.69 -17.03
N ILE A 177 -7.03 21.45 -15.75
CA ILE A 177 -6.70 20.10 -15.22
C ILE A 177 -7.68 19.75 -14.09
N GLY A 178 -8.36 18.63 -14.25
CA GLY A 178 -9.13 17.98 -13.20
C GLY A 178 -8.43 16.69 -12.74
N VAL A 179 -8.25 16.54 -11.43
CA VAL A 179 -7.66 15.35 -10.80
C VAL A 179 -8.65 14.79 -9.78
N TRP A 180 -8.99 13.50 -9.87
CA TRP A 180 -9.87 12.89 -8.86
C TRP A 180 -9.53 11.42 -8.64
N SER A 181 -9.68 10.99 -7.40
CA SER A 181 -9.47 9.60 -7.02
C SER A 181 -10.13 9.28 -5.68
N ALA A 182 -10.43 8.01 -5.44
CA ALA A 182 -10.37 7.47 -4.09
C ALA A 182 -8.90 7.35 -3.70
N HIS A 183 -8.59 7.48 -2.41
CA HIS A 183 -7.22 7.31 -1.93
C HIS A 183 -6.69 5.89 -2.10
N ASP A 184 -5.37 5.77 -2.26
CA ASP A 184 -4.64 4.50 -2.30
C ASP A 184 -3.38 4.61 -1.42
N GLY A 185 -3.58 4.83 -0.12
CA GLY A 185 -2.54 5.08 0.86
C GLY A 185 -2.12 6.54 0.98
N THR A 186 -1.12 6.78 1.83
CA THR A 186 -0.54 8.10 2.11
C THR A 186 0.74 8.38 1.32
N ASP A 187 1.23 7.41 0.54
CA ASP A 187 2.51 7.49 -0.16
C ASP A 187 2.35 7.97 -1.61
N THR A 188 1.13 8.32 -2.01
CA THR A 188 0.80 8.71 -3.39
C THR A 188 0.95 10.20 -3.61
N LEU A 189 1.28 10.60 -4.84
CA LEU A 189 1.29 12.00 -5.26
C LEU A 189 -0.10 12.64 -5.09
N PHE A 190 -1.18 11.87 -5.29
CA PHE A 190 -2.54 12.31 -5.05
C PHE A 190 -2.77 12.73 -3.59
N TYR A 191 -2.25 11.96 -2.63
CA TYR A 191 -2.34 12.34 -1.21
C TYR A 191 -1.59 13.63 -0.91
N GLN A 192 -0.40 13.84 -1.51
CA GLN A 192 0.34 15.10 -1.36
C GLN A 192 -0.48 16.28 -1.87
N PHE A 193 -1.07 16.17 -3.07
CA PHE A 193 -1.96 17.20 -3.63
C PHE A 193 -3.19 17.46 -2.76
N SER A 194 -3.78 16.39 -2.21
CA SER A 194 -4.92 16.51 -1.29
C SER A 194 -4.55 17.29 -0.03
N ARG A 195 -3.38 17.05 0.54
CA ARG A 195 -2.88 17.79 1.71
C ARG A 195 -2.60 19.25 1.40
N GLU A 196 -2.05 19.56 0.23
CA GLU A 196 -1.85 20.92 -0.25
C GLU A 196 -3.18 21.64 -0.43
N ALA A 197 -4.13 21.02 -1.09
CA ALA A 197 -5.46 21.56 -1.35
C ALA A 197 -6.24 21.82 -0.05
N GLN A 198 -6.23 20.89 0.90
CA GLN A 198 -6.82 21.04 2.23
C GLN A 198 -6.20 22.21 3.01
N ALA A 199 -4.91 22.49 2.79
CA ALA A 199 -4.20 23.62 3.39
C ALA A 199 -4.41 24.94 2.63
N GLY A 200 -5.26 24.99 1.59
CA GLY A 200 -5.48 26.15 0.73
C GLY A 200 -4.28 26.52 -0.13
N LYS A 201 -3.38 25.58 -0.39
CA LYS A 201 -2.18 25.74 -1.22
C LYS A 201 -2.36 25.13 -2.60
N GLY A 202 -1.43 25.42 -3.52
CA GLY A 202 -1.39 24.81 -4.85
C GLY A 202 -2.43 25.35 -5.85
N GLY A 203 -3.30 26.29 -5.46
CA GLY A 203 -4.29 26.91 -6.35
C GLY A 203 -5.44 25.98 -6.75
N TRP A 204 -5.70 24.94 -5.99
CA TRP A 204 -6.76 23.95 -6.25
C TRP A 204 -8.15 24.48 -5.88
N SER A 205 -9.12 24.33 -6.78
CA SER A 205 -10.52 24.18 -6.37
C SER A 205 -10.68 22.76 -5.83
N HIS A 206 -11.00 22.63 -4.55
CA HIS A 206 -10.89 21.39 -3.79
C HIS A 206 -12.25 20.84 -3.37
N TYR A 207 -12.47 19.58 -3.65
CA TYR A 207 -13.65 18.80 -3.27
C TYR A 207 -13.22 17.62 -2.39
N ARG A 208 -14.01 17.37 -1.36
CA ARG A 208 -13.92 16.14 -0.58
C ARG A 208 -15.33 15.62 -0.36
N VAL A 209 -15.64 14.45 -0.91
CA VAL A 209 -17.00 13.85 -0.88
C VAL A 209 -16.89 12.41 -0.41
N THR A 210 -17.26 12.17 0.83
CA THR A 210 -17.34 10.85 1.45
C THR A 210 -18.58 10.09 0.97
N MET A 211 -18.70 8.81 1.36
CA MET A 211 -19.91 8.04 1.08
C MET A 211 -21.10 8.58 1.84
N GLU A 212 -20.90 9.00 3.09
CA GLU A 212 -21.94 9.64 3.91
C GLU A 212 -22.45 10.93 3.26
N ASP A 213 -21.54 11.79 2.79
CA ASP A 213 -21.93 13.02 2.07
C ASP A 213 -22.75 12.69 0.81
N ALA A 214 -22.32 11.69 0.03
CA ALA A 214 -23.04 11.28 -1.18
C ALA A 214 -24.44 10.72 -0.87
N VAL A 215 -24.58 9.99 0.24
CA VAL A 215 -25.86 9.48 0.73
C VAL A 215 -26.77 10.63 1.16
N GLU A 216 -26.25 11.62 1.86
CA GLU A 216 -27.01 12.84 2.21
C GLU A 216 -27.46 13.61 0.97
N MET A 217 -26.66 13.61 -0.10
CA MET A 217 -26.98 14.23 -1.39
C MET A 217 -27.91 13.39 -2.28
N GLY A 218 -28.46 12.27 -1.78
CA GLY A 218 -29.50 11.48 -2.45
C GLY A 218 -29.00 10.29 -3.27
N LEU A 219 -27.80 9.78 -3.01
CA LEU A 219 -27.23 8.62 -3.72
C LEU A 219 -28.13 7.37 -3.59
N VAL A 220 -28.65 7.09 -2.39
CA VAL A 220 -29.46 5.89 -2.13
C VAL A 220 -30.78 5.96 -2.88
N GLU A 221 -31.47 7.12 -2.86
CA GLU A 221 -32.71 7.36 -3.58
C GLU A 221 -32.52 7.16 -5.09
N LYS A 222 -31.37 7.63 -5.62
CA LYS A 222 -31.03 7.46 -7.03
C LYS A 222 -30.70 6.01 -7.39
N ILE A 223 -30.02 5.28 -6.53
CA ILE A 223 -29.75 3.84 -6.70
C ILE A 223 -31.07 3.07 -6.67
N ASN A 224 -31.95 3.35 -5.72
CA ASN A 224 -33.24 2.72 -5.61
C ASN A 224 -34.10 2.94 -6.87
N ALA A 225 -34.13 4.17 -7.37
CA ALA A 225 -34.88 4.51 -8.59
C ALA A 225 -34.36 3.77 -9.84
N VAL A 226 -33.05 3.53 -9.94
CA VAL A 226 -32.44 2.84 -11.09
C VAL A 226 -32.52 1.32 -10.95
N SER A 227 -32.32 0.79 -9.74
CA SER A 227 -32.22 -0.65 -9.48
C SER A 227 -33.53 -1.33 -9.11
N GLY A 228 -34.59 -0.55 -8.85
CA GLY A 228 -35.87 -1.07 -8.34
C GLY A 228 -35.81 -1.57 -6.89
N LYS A 229 -34.72 -1.28 -6.16
CA LYS A 229 -34.53 -1.61 -4.74
C LYS A 229 -35.25 -0.60 -3.85
N ASN A 230 -35.40 -0.94 -2.59
CA ASN A 230 -35.97 -0.07 -1.57
C ASN A 230 -35.13 -0.09 -0.28
N MET A 231 -33.84 0.25 -0.43
CA MET A 231 -32.91 0.31 0.68
C MET A 231 -33.06 1.62 1.44
N THR A 232 -32.90 1.58 2.78
CA THR A 232 -32.70 2.81 3.56
C THR A 232 -31.26 3.28 3.46
N ARG A 233 -30.99 4.53 3.86
CA ARG A 233 -29.64 5.10 3.90
C ARG A 233 -28.75 4.34 4.87
N GLU A 234 -29.27 3.97 6.03
CA GLU A 234 -28.56 3.22 7.07
C GLU A 234 -28.20 1.81 6.57
N GLN A 235 -29.14 1.12 5.94
CA GLN A 235 -28.89 -0.19 5.33
C GLN A 235 -27.78 -0.11 4.28
N PHE A 236 -27.81 0.90 3.42
CA PHE A 236 -26.80 1.08 2.39
C PHE A 236 -25.40 1.33 2.99
N ILE A 237 -25.27 2.19 3.99
CA ILE A 237 -24.00 2.45 4.67
C ILE A 237 -23.49 1.19 5.37
N GLN A 238 -24.39 0.45 6.06
CA GLN A 238 -23.99 -0.81 6.70
C GLN A 238 -23.50 -1.84 5.68
N ASP A 239 -24.16 -1.93 4.53
CA ASP A 239 -23.72 -2.79 3.43
C ASP A 239 -22.37 -2.37 2.86
N CYS A 240 -22.06 -1.07 2.79
CA CYS A 240 -20.74 -0.58 2.41
C CYS A 240 -19.68 -1.02 3.40
N LYS A 241 -19.94 -0.90 4.72
CA LYS A 241 -19.05 -1.37 5.78
C LYS A 241 -18.82 -2.88 5.72
N ASN A 242 -19.89 -3.65 5.54
CA ASN A 242 -19.84 -5.10 5.42
C ASN A 242 -19.01 -5.55 4.19
N ARG A 243 -19.14 -4.84 3.05
CA ARG A 243 -18.35 -5.13 1.84
C ARG A 243 -16.88 -4.73 1.98
N ALA A 244 -16.60 -3.67 2.69
CA ALA A 244 -15.22 -3.25 2.97
C ALA A 244 -14.49 -4.26 3.85
N ARG A 245 -15.19 -5.00 4.71
CA ARG A 245 -14.72 -6.02 5.66
C ARG A 245 -13.77 -5.47 6.73
N LEU A 246 -12.86 -4.58 6.35
CA LEU A 246 -11.88 -3.96 7.25
C LEU A 246 -12.20 -2.48 7.44
N PRO A 247 -12.17 -1.96 8.67
CA PRO A 247 -12.40 -0.54 8.94
C PRO A 247 -11.49 0.38 8.12
N GLU A 248 -10.21 0.02 7.95
CA GLU A 248 -9.24 0.80 7.19
C GLU A 248 -9.61 0.90 5.70
N ILE A 249 -10.17 -0.16 5.11
CA ILE A 249 -10.66 -0.14 3.73
C ILE A 249 -11.88 0.78 3.62
N TYR A 250 -12.77 0.74 4.62
CA TYR A 250 -13.92 1.63 4.66
C TYR A 250 -13.48 3.09 4.78
N GLU A 251 -12.59 3.39 5.71
CA GLU A 251 -12.06 4.75 5.91
C GLU A 251 -11.36 5.26 4.64
N GLN A 252 -10.51 4.47 4.01
CA GLN A 252 -9.78 4.90 2.82
C GLN A 252 -10.69 5.05 1.60
N ALA A 253 -11.45 4.01 1.26
CA ALA A 253 -12.20 3.96 0.01
C ALA A 253 -13.53 4.70 0.04
N TYR A 254 -14.17 4.80 1.22
CA TYR A 254 -15.50 5.41 1.37
C TYR A 254 -15.45 6.75 2.10
N ASN A 255 -14.58 6.93 3.09
CA ASN A 255 -14.52 8.15 3.91
C ASN A 255 -13.39 9.11 3.53
N CYS A 256 -12.65 8.83 2.45
CA CYS A 256 -11.53 9.66 2.01
C CYS A 256 -10.48 9.89 3.12
N ASN A 257 -10.31 8.91 4.01
CA ASN A 257 -9.32 8.89 5.08
C ASN A 257 -8.24 7.85 4.76
N PRO A 258 -7.19 8.22 4.02
CA PRO A 258 -6.15 7.25 3.67
C PRO A 258 -5.37 6.83 4.92
N SER A 259 -5.12 5.55 5.02
CA SER A 259 -4.22 4.98 6.00
C SER A 259 -2.99 4.41 5.31
N GLY A 260 -1.86 4.35 6.01
CA GLY A 260 -0.64 3.73 5.49
C GLY A 260 -0.76 2.21 5.22
N SER A 261 -1.95 1.64 5.33
CA SER A 261 -2.19 0.19 5.24
C SER A 261 -2.36 -0.37 3.82
N ALA A 262 -2.54 0.48 2.81
CA ALA A 262 -2.78 0.02 1.43
C ALA A 262 -1.64 -0.82 0.84
N SER A 263 -0.45 -0.76 1.43
CA SER A 263 0.73 -1.50 1.03
C SER A 263 1.11 -2.65 1.96
N ALA A 264 0.24 -3.07 2.88
CA ALA A 264 0.51 -4.24 3.73
C ALA A 264 0.83 -5.47 2.86
N ILE A 265 1.80 -6.28 3.31
CA ILE A 265 2.22 -7.46 2.53
C ILE A 265 1.09 -8.48 2.37
N VAL A 266 0.22 -8.58 3.37
CA VAL A 266 -1.04 -9.35 3.32
C VAL A 266 -2.15 -8.59 4.05
N PRO A 267 -3.43 -8.80 3.67
CA PRO A 267 -4.57 -8.26 4.40
C PRO A 267 -4.64 -8.76 5.84
N TRP A 268 -5.18 -7.94 6.75
CA TRP A 268 -5.39 -8.34 8.16
C TRP A 268 -6.16 -9.66 8.30
N ALA A 269 -7.13 -9.90 7.46
CA ALA A 269 -7.90 -11.16 7.46
C ALA A 269 -7.03 -12.42 7.29
N GLN A 270 -5.92 -12.33 6.57
CA GLN A 270 -4.96 -13.43 6.43
C GLN A 270 -4.09 -13.56 7.68
N ILE A 271 -3.68 -12.45 8.31
CA ILE A 271 -3.02 -12.50 9.63
C ILE A 271 -3.91 -13.18 10.67
N VAL A 272 -5.21 -12.89 10.67
CA VAL A 272 -6.18 -13.54 11.57
C VAL A 272 -6.25 -15.06 11.32
N GLN A 273 -6.18 -15.51 10.08
CA GLN A 273 -6.16 -16.94 9.74
C GLN A 273 -4.89 -17.66 10.25
N CYS A 274 -3.79 -16.93 10.41
CA CYS A 274 -2.55 -17.46 10.98
C CYS A 274 -2.60 -17.57 12.52
N ARG A 275 -3.61 -17.00 13.16
CA ARG A 275 -3.70 -16.94 14.64
C ARG A 275 -4.29 -18.23 15.21
N VAL A 276 -3.56 -18.82 16.15
CA VAL A 276 -3.96 -20.07 16.80
C VAL A 276 -3.78 -19.90 18.31
N ASP A 277 -4.70 -20.46 19.10
CA ASP A 277 -4.56 -20.53 20.56
C ASP A 277 -3.35 -21.42 20.92
N ARG A 278 -2.27 -20.76 21.33
CA ARG A 278 -1.00 -21.38 21.61
C ARG A 278 -0.20 -20.55 22.61
N LYS A 279 0.29 -21.20 23.64
CA LYS A 279 1.20 -20.59 24.62
C LYS A 279 2.64 -20.66 24.13
N ILE A 280 3.34 -19.54 24.21
CA ILE A 280 4.76 -19.42 23.93
C ILE A 280 5.52 -18.99 25.18
N GLU A 281 6.83 -19.25 25.23
CA GLU A 281 7.71 -18.60 26.19
C GLU A 281 8.12 -17.24 25.68
N ARG A 282 7.89 -16.18 26.44
CA ARG A 282 8.17 -14.80 26.01
C ARG A 282 8.83 -14.01 27.12
N MET A 283 9.84 -13.24 26.73
CA MET A 283 10.52 -12.29 27.62
C MET A 283 10.84 -11.01 26.86
N HIS A 284 10.65 -9.89 27.55
CA HIS A 284 11.08 -8.57 27.09
C HIS A 284 11.91 -7.89 28.17
N MET A 285 13.01 -7.24 27.78
CA MET A 285 13.89 -6.50 28.68
C MET A 285 14.23 -5.12 28.15
N GLU A 286 14.10 -4.12 29.00
CA GLU A 286 14.53 -2.75 28.72
C GLU A 286 15.96 -2.50 29.22
N GLU A 287 16.65 -1.51 28.65
CA GLU A 287 18.03 -1.12 29.00
C GLU A 287 18.24 -0.97 30.52
N ALA A 288 17.29 -0.36 31.22
CA ALA A 288 17.38 -0.15 32.67
C ALA A 288 17.42 -1.48 33.45
N GLN A 289 16.59 -2.44 33.06
CA GLN A 289 16.55 -3.78 33.69
C GLN A 289 17.84 -4.55 33.41
N ILE A 290 18.34 -4.46 32.17
CA ILE A 290 19.60 -5.14 31.80
C ILE A 290 20.77 -4.55 32.60
N THR A 291 20.82 -3.22 32.73
CA THR A 291 21.85 -2.52 33.50
C THR A 291 21.76 -2.86 34.98
N GLU A 292 20.57 -2.87 35.57
CA GLU A 292 20.36 -3.21 36.97
C GLU A 292 20.78 -4.66 37.28
N MET A 293 20.41 -5.60 36.41
CA MET A 293 20.66 -7.04 36.68
C MET A 293 22.07 -7.48 36.28
N PHE A 294 22.67 -6.85 35.26
CA PHE A 294 23.89 -7.35 34.63
C PHE A 294 24.93 -6.25 34.36
N GLY A 295 24.78 -5.04 34.91
CA GLY A 295 25.57 -3.85 34.54
C GLY A 295 27.01 -3.81 35.06
N ASP A 296 27.46 -4.77 35.86
CA ASP A 296 28.85 -4.83 36.39
C ASP A 296 29.83 -5.17 35.28
N PHE A 297 30.49 -4.16 34.72
CA PHE A 297 31.43 -4.25 33.61
C PHE A 297 32.89 -4.19 34.13
N ASP A 298 33.35 -5.29 34.71
CA ASP A 298 34.82 -5.49 34.87
C ASP A 298 35.26 -6.72 34.05
N LYS A 299 36.29 -6.58 33.22
CA LYS A 299 36.82 -7.70 32.41
C LYS A 299 37.18 -8.93 33.23
N ALA A 300 37.57 -8.75 34.50
CA ALA A 300 37.83 -9.84 35.42
C ALA A 300 36.56 -10.65 35.80
N THR A 301 35.39 -10.08 35.64
CA THR A 301 34.08 -10.67 35.96
C THR A 301 33.26 -11.04 34.72
N GLU A 302 33.75 -10.84 33.52
CA GLU A 302 33.06 -11.06 32.25
C GLU A 302 32.45 -12.47 32.15
N LYS A 303 33.21 -13.52 32.41
CA LYS A 303 32.70 -14.92 32.42
C LYS A 303 31.63 -15.15 33.43
N ALA A 304 31.72 -14.53 34.60
CA ALA A 304 30.71 -14.65 35.66
C ALA A 304 29.42 -13.92 35.22
N ARG A 305 29.55 -12.77 34.57
CA ARG A 305 28.42 -12.02 33.97
C ARG A 305 27.73 -12.84 32.89
N GLN A 306 28.47 -13.37 31.94
CA GLN A 306 27.95 -14.23 30.86
C GLN A 306 27.20 -15.45 31.45
N LYS A 307 27.74 -16.07 32.49
CA LYS A 307 27.08 -17.18 33.18
C LYS A 307 25.76 -16.74 33.79
N ARG A 308 25.70 -15.60 34.50
CA ARG A 308 24.46 -15.09 35.13
C ARG A 308 23.40 -14.81 34.05
N ILE A 309 23.78 -14.18 32.91
CA ILE A 309 22.88 -13.94 31.78
C ILE A 309 22.35 -15.29 31.25
N ALA A 310 23.25 -16.23 30.98
CA ALA A 310 22.89 -17.54 30.46
C ALA A 310 21.93 -18.30 31.41
N ASP A 311 22.20 -18.30 32.71
CA ASP A 311 21.35 -18.97 33.69
C ASP A 311 19.97 -18.31 33.81
N PHE A 312 19.91 -16.97 33.70
CA PHE A 312 18.65 -16.22 33.62
C PHE A 312 17.81 -16.59 32.39
N ILE A 313 18.42 -16.61 31.22
CA ILE A 313 17.76 -16.98 29.95
C ILE A 313 17.27 -18.44 30.02
N LYS A 314 18.10 -19.37 30.53
CA LYS A 314 17.70 -20.78 30.72
C LYS A 314 16.51 -20.94 31.65
N SER A 315 16.44 -20.15 32.68
CA SER A 315 15.28 -20.16 33.60
C SER A 315 14.01 -19.67 32.93
N GLY A 316 14.11 -18.57 32.14
CA GLY A 316 12.96 -17.98 31.47
C GLY A 316 12.44 -18.73 30.24
N PHE A 317 13.28 -19.60 29.64
CA PHE A 317 12.99 -20.38 28.45
C PHE A 317 13.21 -21.88 28.65
N ALA A 318 12.93 -22.35 29.87
CA ALA A 318 13.22 -23.74 30.30
C ALA A 318 12.47 -24.77 29.47
N LYS A 319 11.26 -24.48 29.00
CA LYS A 319 10.44 -25.41 28.22
C LYS A 319 11.04 -25.65 26.84
N VAL A 320 11.34 -24.58 26.10
CA VAL A 320 11.89 -24.69 24.73
C VAL A 320 13.32 -25.22 24.74
N LEU A 321 14.14 -24.86 25.74
CA LEU A 321 15.52 -25.31 25.84
C LEU A 321 15.68 -26.78 26.28
N ASN A 322 14.66 -27.37 26.89
CA ASN A 322 14.64 -28.80 27.28
C ASN A 322 13.80 -29.67 26.30
N ASP A 323 13.22 -29.06 25.25
CA ASP A 323 12.45 -29.78 24.22
C ASP A 323 13.42 -30.41 23.19
N PRO A 324 13.33 -31.71 22.90
CA PRO A 324 14.20 -32.38 21.92
C PRO A 324 13.86 -32.05 20.46
N GLN A 325 12.88 -31.20 20.19
CA GLN A 325 12.46 -30.84 18.86
C GLN A 325 13.53 -30.05 18.10
N LYS A 326 13.50 -30.11 16.79
CA LYS A 326 14.36 -29.31 15.92
C LYS A 326 13.83 -27.88 15.81
N TYR A 327 14.65 -26.90 16.18
CA TYR A 327 14.30 -25.48 16.16
C TYR A 327 15.03 -24.70 15.08
N ARG A 328 14.42 -23.56 14.72
CA ARG A 328 15.03 -22.52 13.93
C ARG A 328 15.03 -21.23 14.73
N LEU A 329 16.06 -20.43 14.52
CA LEU A 329 16.24 -19.17 15.22
C LEU A 329 16.47 -18.05 14.22
N GLY A 330 15.74 -16.95 14.36
CA GLY A 330 15.98 -15.72 13.63
C GLY A 330 16.37 -14.60 14.58
N PHE A 331 17.43 -13.88 14.25
CA PHE A 331 17.93 -12.77 15.03
C PHE A 331 17.91 -11.48 14.22
N ASP A 332 17.02 -10.59 14.54
CA ASP A 332 17.00 -9.22 14.04
C ASP A 332 17.62 -8.30 15.09
N VAL A 333 18.66 -7.57 14.69
CA VAL A 333 19.49 -6.84 15.62
C VAL A 333 19.17 -5.35 15.61
N ALA A 334 18.92 -4.80 16.78
CA ALA A 334 18.92 -3.37 17.01
C ALA A 334 19.78 -3.04 18.23
N ALA A 335 20.64 -2.03 18.10
CA ALA A 335 21.42 -1.51 19.22
C ALA A 335 20.94 -0.12 19.61
N SER A 336 19.78 -0.07 20.19
CA SER A 336 19.14 1.18 20.58
C SER A 336 18.56 1.06 21.99
N GLY A 337 19.00 1.93 22.90
CA GLY A 337 18.42 1.99 24.25
C GLY A 337 16.98 2.55 24.30
N GLN A 338 16.49 3.17 23.23
CA GLN A 338 15.18 3.83 23.15
C GLN A 338 14.47 3.68 21.79
N GLY A 339 15.06 2.98 20.83
CA GLY A 339 14.56 2.82 19.45
C GLY A 339 14.08 1.41 19.15
N ASP A 340 14.56 0.87 18.03
CA ASP A 340 14.18 -0.44 17.50
C ASP A 340 14.52 -1.58 18.47
N LEU A 341 13.74 -2.67 18.37
CA LEU A 341 13.91 -3.87 19.21
C LEU A 341 14.96 -4.81 18.63
N ALA A 342 15.87 -5.32 19.47
CA ALA A 342 16.54 -6.55 19.14
C ALA A 342 15.56 -7.73 19.41
N SER A 343 15.42 -8.62 18.45
CA SER A 343 14.44 -9.72 18.50
C SER A 343 15.10 -11.06 18.19
N ILE A 344 14.90 -12.04 19.06
CA ILE A 344 15.26 -13.45 18.83
C ILE A 344 13.97 -14.26 18.77
N TYR A 345 13.67 -14.74 17.56
CA TYR A 345 12.45 -15.50 17.24
C TYR A 345 12.81 -16.98 17.10
N ILE A 346 12.16 -17.84 17.87
CA ILE A 346 12.43 -19.28 17.89
C ILE A 346 11.16 -20.01 17.50
N ASP A 347 11.21 -20.68 16.36
CA ASP A 347 10.11 -21.48 15.83
C ASP A 347 10.54 -22.89 15.45
N ARG A 348 9.56 -23.72 15.19
CA ARG A 348 9.77 -25.05 14.63
C ARG A 348 8.85 -25.31 13.45
N LYS A 349 9.31 -26.13 12.53
CA LYS A 349 8.50 -26.61 11.43
C LYS A 349 7.81 -27.91 11.80
N GLU A 350 6.49 -27.87 11.81
CA GLU A 350 5.66 -29.05 12.06
C GLU A 350 4.80 -29.30 10.82
N THR A 351 5.08 -30.39 10.09
CA THR A 351 4.49 -30.66 8.78
C THR A 351 4.77 -29.51 7.79
N ALA A 352 3.78 -28.68 7.47
CA ALA A 352 3.92 -27.50 6.63
C ALA A 352 3.86 -26.18 7.42
N GLN A 353 3.64 -26.24 8.73
CA GLN A 353 3.44 -25.03 9.55
C GLN A 353 4.69 -24.62 10.32
N PHE A 354 4.90 -23.31 10.42
CA PHE A 354 5.98 -22.66 11.16
C PHE A 354 5.41 -22.09 12.46
N LYS A 355 5.63 -22.78 13.56
CA LYS A 355 5.02 -22.49 14.87
C LYS A 355 5.98 -21.78 15.79
N LEU A 356 5.68 -20.55 16.18
CA LEU A 356 6.43 -19.80 17.18
C LEU A 356 6.32 -20.50 18.56
N ASP A 357 7.44 -20.80 19.18
CA ASP A 357 7.51 -21.41 20.51
C ASP A 357 8.13 -20.50 21.56
N ALA A 358 9.09 -19.64 21.16
CA ALA A 358 9.69 -18.69 22.07
C ALA A 358 10.05 -17.36 21.35
N LEU A 359 9.95 -16.27 22.10
CA LEU A 359 10.29 -14.93 21.64
C LEU A 359 11.02 -14.16 22.75
N PHE A 360 12.26 -13.79 22.49
CA PHE A 360 13.01 -12.84 23.31
C PHE A 360 13.12 -11.51 22.58
N THR A 361 12.82 -10.42 23.27
CA THR A 361 13.00 -9.06 22.73
C THR A 361 13.67 -8.17 23.77
N CYS A 362 14.51 -7.23 23.35
CA CYS A 362 15.06 -6.23 24.26
C CYS A 362 15.41 -4.94 23.55
N ARG A 363 15.60 -3.87 24.36
CA ARG A 363 16.22 -2.62 23.95
C ARG A 363 17.50 -2.45 24.75
N THR A 364 18.63 -2.49 24.09
CA THR A 364 19.92 -2.31 24.76
C THR A 364 21.00 -1.85 23.81
N LYS A 365 21.99 -1.16 24.35
CA LYS A 365 23.26 -0.85 23.69
C LYS A 365 24.36 -1.85 24.07
N ASP A 366 24.06 -2.81 24.91
CA ASP A 366 24.98 -3.81 25.42
C ASP A 366 25.10 -4.98 24.45
N TRP A 367 26.10 -4.93 23.62
CA TRP A 367 26.39 -5.94 22.61
C TRP A 367 26.80 -7.29 23.20
N ASP A 368 27.53 -7.29 24.33
CA ASP A 368 27.97 -8.51 24.98
C ASP A 368 26.77 -9.23 25.64
N PHE A 369 25.80 -8.47 26.10
CA PHE A 369 24.53 -9.03 26.57
C PHE A 369 23.79 -9.72 25.42
N LEU A 370 23.59 -9.03 24.28
CA LEU A 370 22.92 -9.58 23.09
C LEU A 370 23.61 -10.85 22.58
N GLU A 371 24.95 -10.82 22.46
CA GLU A 371 25.74 -11.96 22.02
C GLU A 371 25.59 -13.14 23.00
N THR A 372 25.64 -12.88 24.30
CA THR A 372 25.48 -13.92 25.32
C THR A 372 24.11 -14.56 25.29
N VAL A 373 23.06 -13.78 25.12
CA VAL A 373 21.67 -14.29 24.96
C VAL A 373 21.56 -15.17 23.71
N LEU A 374 22.04 -14.67 22.56
CA LEU A 374 22.01 -15.42 21.30
C LEU A 374 22.77 -16.75 21.43
N TRP A 375 23.99 -16.69 21.99
CA TRP A 375 24.82 -17.90 22.17
C TRP A 375 24.23 -18.88 23.18
N THR A 376 23.48 -18.39 24.15
CA THR A 376 22.76 -19.26 25.10
C THR A 376 21.69 -20.07 24.36
N PHE A 377 20.88 -19.44 23.51
CA PHE A 377 19.92 -20.16 22.68
C PHE A 377 20.59 -21.14 21.72
N MET A 378 21.60 -20.69 20.98
CA MET A 378 22.31 -21.53 20.02
C MET A 378 22.98 -22.75 20.66
N SER A 379 23.44 -22.63 21.92
CA SER A 379 24.11 -23.73 22.65
C SER A 379 23.16 -24.75 23.27
N HIS A 380 21.90 -24.36 23.54
CA HIS A 380 20.98 -25.18 24.33
C HIS A 380 19.73 -25.64 23.58
N LEU A 381 19.36 -24.99 22.49
CA LEU A 381 18.29 -25.49 21.63
C LEU A 381 18.73 -26.76 20.91
N SER A 382 17.88 -27.75 20.87
CA SER A 382 18.14 -29.00 20.17
C SER A 382 18.17 -28.79 18.66
N ALA A 383 19.22 -29.29 17.99
CA ALA A 383 19.37 -29.28 16.52
C ALA A 383 19.03 -27.93 15.84
N VAL A 384 19.43 -26.80 16.45
CA VAL A 384 19.08 -25.46 16.00
C VAL A 384 19.81 -25.08 14.70
N GLN A 385 19.06 -24.42 13.81
CA GLN A 385 19.57 -23.67 12.67
C GLN A 385 19.21 -22.20 12.89
N GLY A 386 20.19 -21.30 12.79
CA GLY A 386 20.00 -19.88 13.06
C GLY A 386 20.36 -19.00 11.88
N ALA A 387 19.71 -17.85 11.74
CA ALA A 387 20.09 -16.78 10.84
C ALA A 387 19.95 -15.42 11.52
N GLY A 388 20.84 -14.49 11.24
CA GLY A 388 20.79 -13.14 11.79
C GLY A 388 21.07 -12.09 10.74
N ASP A 389 20.51 -10.87 10.95
CA ASP A 389 20.81 -9.74 10.10
C ASP A 389 22.27 -9.29 10.31
N GLU A 390 23.09 -9.41 9.26
CA GLU A 390 24.48 -8.95 9.24
C GLU A 390 24.64 -7.53 8.69
N THR A 391 23.55 -6.80 8.48
CA THR A 391 23.59 -5.45 7.93
C THR A 391 23.99 -4.45 9.02
N GLY A 392 24.91 -3.54 8.72
CA GLY A 392 25.29 -2.47 9.64
C GLY A 392 25.86 -2.97 10.97
N LEU A 393 25.18 -2.62 12.06
CA LEU A 393 25.62 -2.90 13.44
C LEU A 393 25.59 -4.39 13.80
N GLY A 394 24.72 -5.19 13.19
CA GLY A 394 24.61 -6.63 13.44
C GLY A 394 25.77 -7.47 12.92
N ARG A 395 26.58 -6.90 12.02
CA ARG A 395 27.65 -7.62 11.33
C ARG A 395 28.64 -8.30 12.28
N GLN A 396 29.02 -7.62 13.35
CA GLN A 396 30.02 -8.15 14.28
C GLN A 396 29.48 -9.32 15.11
N VAL A 397 28.26 -9.20 15.64
CA VAL A 397 27.61 -10.26 16.41
C VAL A 397 27.34 -11.48 15.52
N CYS A 398 26.80 -11.27 14.33
CA CYS A 398 26.56 -12.37 13.39
C CYS A 398 27.86 -13.07 12.98
N TRP A 399 28.93 -12.31 12.67
CA TRP A 399 30.22 -12.88 12.33
C TRP A 399 30.81 -13.73 13.47
N ARG A 400 30.82 -13.23 14.69
CA ARG A 400 31.28 -14.00 15.88
C ARG A 400 30.43 -15.25 16.10
N THR A 401 29.11 -15.13 15.93
CA THR A 401 28.19 -16.26 16.08
C THR A 401 28.44 -17.33 15.01
N CYS A 402 28.69 -16.95 13.76
CA CYS A 402 29.09 -17.88 12.70
C CYS A 402 30.39 -18.63 13.03
N GLN A 403 31.36 -17.94 13.66
CA GLN A 403 32.63 -18.57 14.09
C GLN A 403 32.42 -19.54 15.24
N GLN A 404 31.54 -19.19 16.18
CA GLN A 404 31.23 -20.03 17.36
C GLN A 404 30.36 -21.24 17.01
N PHE A 405 29.46 -21.11 16.03
CA PHE A 405 28.50 -22.14 15.62
C PHE A 405 28.58 -22.42 14.12
N PRO A 406 29.73 -22.95 13.61
CA PRO A 406 29.94 -23.16 12.20
C PRO A 406 28.93 -24.16 11.62
N GLY A 407 28.29 -23.77 10.51
CA GLY A 407 27.26 -24.58 9.84
C GLY A 407 25.89 -24.64 10.55
N GLN A 408 25.76 -23.95 11.69
CA GLN A 408 24.48 -23.87 12.43
C GLN A 408 23.90 -22.44 12.43
N PHE A 409 24.73 -21.41 12.20
CA PHE A 409 24.29 -20.04 12.13
C PHE A 409 24.83 -19.37 10.87
N ALA A 410 24.00 -18.55 10.22
CA ALA A 410 24.35 -17.80 9.01
C ALA A 410 24.05 -16.30 9.20
N GLY A 411 25.01 -15.45 8.84
CA GLY A 411 24.76 -14.02 8.66
C GLY A 411 24.07 -13.76 7.33
N ILE A 412 22.99 -13.01 7.33
CA ILE A 412 22.20 -12.69 6.15
C ILE A 412 22.31 -11.19 5.86
N ASN A 413 22.76 -10.85 4.67
CA ASN A 413 22.73 -9.46 4.23
C ASN A 413 21.30 -9.04 3.89
N PHE A 414 20.70 -8.29 4.78
CA PHE A 414 19.29 -7.88 4.70
C PHE A 414 19.02 -7.02 3.46
N SER A 415 19.95 -6.14 3.08
CA SER A 415 19.79 -5.25 1.91
C SER A 415 19.63 -6.03 0.61
N SER A 416 20.31 -7.18 0.46
CA SER A 416 20.26 -8.01 -0.75
C SER A 416 19.16 -9.07 -0.70
N LYS A 417 18.83 -9.60 0.50
CA LYS A 417 17.92 -10.74 0.68
C LYS A 417 16.51 -10.35 1.16
N LYS A 418 16.29 -9.10 1.56
CA LYS A 418 15.00 -8.62 2.08
C LYS A 418 13.84 -8.85 1.12
N HIS A 419 14.09 -8.73 -0.18
CA HIS A 419 13.12 -9.00 -1.23
C HIS A 419 12.67 -10.47 -1.23
N GLU A 420 13.60 -11.40 -1.21
CA GLU A 420 13.35 -12.84 -1.19
C GLU A 420 12.62 -13.26 0.09
N MET A 421 13.10 -12.78 1.24
CA MET A 421 12.50 -13.03 2.56
C MET A 421 11.09 -12.45 2.66
N GLY A 422 10.86 -11.25 2.12
CA GLY A 422 9.54 -10.60 2.10
C GLY A 422 8.51 -11.40 1.30
N PHE A 423 8.88 -11.93 0.14
CA PHE A 423 8.00 -12.81 -0.64
C PHE A 423 7.75 -14.15 0.05
N SER A 424 8.77 -14.76 0.64
CA SER A 424 8.63 -16.01 1.41
C SER A 424 7.65 -15.82 2.57
N LEU A 425 7.82 -14.75 3.34
CA LEU A 425 6.94 -14.41 4.46
C LEU A 425 5.51 -14.11 4.00
N MET A 426 5.35 -13.34 2.94
CA MET A 426 4.05 -13.05 2.34
C MET A 426 3.32 -14.34 1.93
N ASN A 427 4.03 -15.29 1.33
CA ASN A 427 3.47 -16.58 0.94
C ASN A 427 3.02 -17.39 2.19
N GLN A 428 3.88 -17.49 3.21
CA GLN A 428 3.57 -18.23 4.43
C GLN A 428 2.36 -17.66 5.18
N LEU A 429 2.21 -16.34 5.20
CA LEU A 429 1.04 -15.68 5.79
C LEU A 429 -0.21 -15.91 4.93
N SER A 430 -0.08 -15.87 3.60
CA SER A 430 -1.21 -16.08 2.68
C SER A 430 -1.75 -17.50 2.69
N THR A 431 -0.88 -18.48 2.95
CA THR A 431 -1.24 -19.93 3.02
C THR A 431 -1.54 -20.40 4.44
N ALA A 432 -1.51 -19.51 5.44
CA ALA A 432 -1.63 -19.82 6.87
C ALA A 432 -0.61 -20.87 7.35
N GLU A 433 0.56 -20.89 6.73
CA GLU A 433 1.68 -21.72 7.18
C GLU A 433 2.41 -21.12 8.40
N LYS A 434 2.44 -19.78 8.51
CA LYS A 434 2.99 -19.07 9.67
C LYS A 434 1.97 -19.02 10.79
N ILE A 435 2.29 -19.60 11.94
CA ILE A 435 1.39 -19.65 13.10
C ILE A 435 1.76 -18.58 14.12
N ILE A 436 0.79 -17.73 14.43
CA ILE A 436 0.90 -16.58 15.34
C ILE A 436 0.02 -16.86 16.58
N PRO A 437 0.54 -16.70 17.81
CA PRO A 437 -0.25 -16.89 19.01
C PRO A 437 -1.40 -15.88 19.13
N THR A 438 -2.60 -16.33 19.54
CA THR A 438 -3.76 -15.44 19.74
C THR A 438 -3.60 -14.50 20.94
N ASP A 439 -2.85 -14.89 21.96
CA ASP A 439 -2.67 -14.10 23.19
C ASP A 439 -1.72 -12.90 23.03
N HIS A 440 -1.14 -12.71 21.83
CA HIS A 440 -0.12 -11.71 21.57
C HIS A 440 -0.51 -10.86 20.32
N ASP A 441 -1.38 -9.88 20.51
CA ASP A 441 -1.85 -8.99 19.44
C ASP A 441 -0.72 -8.14 18.84
N ASP A 442 0.27 -7.79 19.62
CA ASP A 442 1.43 -7.02 19.16
C ASP A 442 2.29 -7.78 18.13
N ILE A 443 2.41 -9.12 18.27
CA ILE A 443 3.08 -9.96 17.25
C ILE A 443 2.29 -9.94 15.93
N ALA A 444 0.97 -10.11 16.00
CA ALA A 444 0.12 -10.05 14.82
C ALA A 444 0.18 -8.67 14.13
N GLN A 445 0.17 -7.60 14.93
CA GLN A 445 0.32 -6.23 14.43
C GLN A 445 1.70 -5.98 13.83
N ASP A 446 2.74 -6.61 14.34
CA ASP A 446 4.09 -6.50 13.81
C ASP A 446 4.17 -7.09 12.39
N TYR A 447 3.60 -8.28 12.17
CA TYR A 447 3.45 -8.84 10.81
C TYR A 447 2.59 -7.97 9.91
N TYR A 448 1.49 -7.41 10.43
CA TYR A 448 0.62 -6.51 9.67
C TYR A 448 1.28 -5.17 9.36
N SER A 449 2.28 -4.75 10.13
CA SER A 449 3.04 -3.52 9.89
C SER A 449 3.94 -3.59 8.65
N LEU A 450 4.26 -4.78 8.16
CA LEU A 450 5.11 -4.96 6.99
C LEU A 450 4.43 -4.41 5.73
N ARG A 451 5.22 -3.74 4.90
CA ARG A 451 4.77 -3.04 3.69
C ARG A 451 5.50 -3.56 2.46
N LYS A 452 4.81 -3.53 1.33
CA LYS A 452 5.40 -3.75 0.01
C LYS A 452 5.06 -2.58 -0.89
N THR A 453 6.05 -2.08 -1.61
CA THR A 453 5.90 -1.03 -2.62
C THR A 453 6.58 -1.47 -3.90
N TYR A 454 6.03 -1.10 -5.04
CA TYR A 454 6.66 -1.34 -6.33
C TYR A 454 7.36 -0.06 -6.77
N THR A 455 8.68 -0.06 -6.77
CA THR A 455 9.49 1.12 -7.08
C THR A 455 10.69 0.70 -7.93
N GLY A 456 10.98 1.44 -9.02
CA GLY A 456 12.11 1.18 -9.89
C GLY A 456 12.10 -0.23 -10.52
N GLY A 457 10.93 -0.72 -10.96
CA GLY A 457 10.80 -2.02 -11.62
C GLY A 457 10.85 -3.24 -10.69
N ARG A 458 10.93 -3.05 -9.37
CA ARG A 458 11.00 -4.16 -8.39
C ARG A 458 10.13 -3.91 -7.15
N TRP A 459 9.74 -5.00 -6.50
CA TRP A 459 9.11 -4.91 -5.18
C TRP A 459 10.15 -4.62 -4.11
N VAL A 460 9.84 -3.65 -3.27
CA VAL A 460 10.62 -3.29 -2.08
C VAL A 460 9.77 -3.58 -0.86
N PHE A 461 10.38 -4.26 0.12
CA PHE A 461 9.74 -4.56 1.40
C PHE A 461 10.30 -3.63 2.48
N SER A 462 9.41 -3.09 3.29
CA SER A 462 9.72 -2.21 4.42
C SER A 462 8.84 -2.57 5.60
N ALA A 463 9.01 -1.89 6.72
CA ALA A 463 8.08 -1.96 7.83
C ALA A 463 7.51 -0.58 8.12
N GLY A 464 6.20 -0.53 8.41
CA GLY A 464 5.56 0.59 9.05
C GLY A 464 5.65 0.47 10.57
N ARG A 465 5.08 1.43 11.28
CA ARG A 465 5.01 1.36 12.75
C ARG A 465 3.97 0.33 13.20
N ASN A 466 4.30 -0.40 14.24
CA ASN A 466 3.34 -1.25 14.94
C ASN A 466 2.44 -0.37 15.82
N ASN A 467 1.12 -0.45 15.66
CA ASN A 467 0.18 0.39 16.42
C ASN A 467 0.15 0.07 17.92
N LEU A 468 0.45 -1.16 18.31
CA LEU A 468 0.50 -1.61 19.72
C LEU A 468 1.90 -1.46 20.32
N ASN A 469 2.93 -1.36 19.50
CA ASN A 469 4.30 -1.08 19.90
C ASN A 469 4.93 -0.05 18.93
N PRO A 470 4.69 1.25 19.14
CA PRO A 470 5.12 2.30 18.21
C PRO A 470 6.63 2.37 17.93
N ASN A 471 7.42 1.73 18.77
CA ASN A 471 8.87 1.67 18.65
C ASN A 471 9.34 0.36 17.96
N SER A 472 8.45 -0.48 17.45
CA SER A 472 8.78 -1.63 16.61
C SER A 472 8.55 -1.30 15.14
N HIS A 473 9.52 -1.61 14.30
CA HIS A 473 9.50 -1.45 12.86
C HIS A 473 9.45 -2.80 12.12
N GLY A 474 8.65 -3.73 12.64
CA GLY A 474 8.55 -5.08 12.10
C GLY A 474 9.66 -6.03 12.58
N ASP A 475 10.34 -5.69 13.68
CA ASP A 475 11.52 -6.40 14.18
C ASP A 475 11.20 -7.87 14.52
N ILE A 476 10.02 -8.12 15.10
CA ILE A 476 9.54 -9.48 15.38
C ILE A 476 9.21 -10.23 14.09
N ALA A 477 8.57 -9.58 13.14
CA ALA A 477 8.21 -10.20 11.87
C ALA A 477 9.43 -10.52 11.02
N TRP A 478 10.44 -9.62 10.99
CA TRP A 478 11.68 -9.86 10.28
C TRP A 478 12.55 -10.93 10.94
N SER A 479 12.63 -10.99 12.27
CA SER A 479 13.29 -12.11 12.94
C SER A 479 12.60 -13.45 12.63
N GLY A 480 11.26 -13.46 12.52
CA GLY A 480 10.50 -14.62 12.06
C GLY A 480 10.78 -15.01 10.59
N ALA A 481 11.08 -14.05 9.72
CA ALA A 481 11.50 -14.31 8.34
C ALA A 481 12.92 -14.88 8.29
N LEU A 482 13.85 -14.37 9.12
CA LEU A 482 15.20 -14.90 9.29
C LEU A 482 15.19 -16.35 9.77
N ALA A 483 14.38 -16.69 10.79
CA ALA A 483 14.22 -18.05 11.27
C ALA A 483 13.81 -19.02 10.15
N THR A 484 12.89 -18.59 9.29
CA THR A 484 12.47 -19.40 8.14
C THR A 484 13.56 -19.53 7.09
N HIS A 485 14.32 -18.47 6.85
CA HIS A 485 15.41 -18.47 5.88
C HIS A 485 16.59 -19.34 6.32
N ALA A 486 16.82 -19.51 7.64
CA ALA A 486 17.84 -20.41 8.17
C ALA A 486 17.69 -21.87 7.70
N ASP A 487 16.45 -22.34 7.52
CA ASP A 487 16.15 -23.71 7.05
C ASP A 487 16.39 -23.87 5.53
N LEU A 488 16.30 -22.79 4.76
CA LEU A 488 16.49 -22.82 3.30
C LEU A 488 17.97 -22.73 2.89
N GLY A 489 18.83 -22.21 3.76
CA GLY A 489 20.26 -21.97 3.50
C GLY A 489 21.16 -23.19 3.60
N THR A 490 20.67 -24.32 4.12
CA THR A 490 21.51 -25.50 4.40
C THR A 490 21.76 -26.42 3.22
N THR A 491 21.25 -26.13 2.02
CA THR A 491 21.43 -27.02 0.86
C THR A 491 22.38 -26.56 -0.23
N ARG A 492 22.75 -25.28 -0.33
CA ARG A 492 23.83 -24.81 -1.26
C ARG A 492 24.14 -23.33 -1.02
N ASP A 493 25.42 -23.05 -0.88
CA ASP A 493 26.08 -21.72 -0.79
C ASP A 493 26.35 -21.15 0.60
N ILE A 494 26.95 -21.98 1.49
CA ILE A 494 27.85 -21.43 2.50
C ILE A 494 29.24 -21.32 1.85
N GLN A 495 29.40 -20.37 0.97
CA GLN A 495 30.72 -19.79 0.73
C GLN A 495 30.87 -18.60 1.69
N CYS A 496 31.54 -18.85 2.82
CA CYS A 496 32.27 -17.80 3.51
C CYS A 496 33.18 -17.14 2.46
N ILE A 497 32.77 -15.99 1.94
CA ILE A 497 33.67 -15.15 1.15
C ILE A 497 34.69 -14.60 2.16
N LEU A 498 35.78 -15.32 2.27
CA LEU A 498 37.04 -14.78 2.79
C LEU A 498 37.52 -13.75 1.78
N CYS A 499 37.37 -12.48 2.11
CA CYS A 499 38.23 -11.38 1.70
C CYS A 499 38.10 -10.26 2.72
#